data_89cb8e82c393b5d55e7f75423e357612
#
_entry.id   89cb8e82c393b5d55e7f75423e357612
#
_cell.length_a   1.000
_cell.length_b   1.000
_cell.length_c   1.000
_cell.angle_alpha   90.00
_cell.angle_beta   90.00
_cell.angle_gamma   90.00
#
_symmetry.space_group_name_H-M   'P 1'
#
loop_
_entity.id
_entity.type
_entity.pdbx_description
1 polymer ?
#
loop_
_entity_poly.entity_id
_entity_poly.type
_entity_poly.pdbx_seq_one_letter_code
_entity_poly.pdbx_strand_id
1 'polypeptide(L)'
;MSQRILTVALESDKDVVLVRQRARQISNLLGFAKQDQVRIATAVSEVARAACHGGIKARAVFVLSDLHDRQQLEVAVNAVRAAAPHSEGAAMADGALVTAHRLMDGCVSEGAAMVDSAPVIRMSKWLPPQLPVSPARLAQIATELAATPAGNSFEEVQQQNRELVETLAELRERQEDLLSLTRELEDTNRGIVALYAEIEDKAEHLRRADEMKSRFLSNTSHELRTPLSSIRALSKLLLDRMDGELTPEQERQVWLIERTATEMSELVNDLLDLAKIEAGRVEAQPAPVVVENLFRALKGMMRPLVDAERVDLVFDNGGIEDAFDSDEGMLSQILRNFVSNALKFTEDGSVRVSAAYDPASDTLTFAVTDTGIGIDPDHLHLIFEEFTQVENPLQRRSKGTGLGLPLCRRLAELLGGRVDVNSRPGVGSTFMLTLPRQFPHPAPASPRDFES
;
A
#
# COMPACT_ATOMS: atom_id res chain seq x y z
N MET A 1 12.79 45.47 -34.44
CA MET A 1 13.27 46.89 -34.49
C MET A 1 13.77 47.25 -33.09
N SER A 2 14.87 48.03 -32.98
CA SER A 2 15.39 48.46 -31.66
C SER A 2 15.18 49.98 -31.52
N GLN A 3 14.56 50.38 -30.41
CA GLN A 3 14.30 51.80 -30.15
C GLN A 3 14.96 52.21 -28.81
N ARG A 4 15.78 53.30 -28.89
CA ARG A 4 16.50 53.81 -27.75
C ARG A 4 15.58 54.61 -26.82
N ILE A 5 15.60 54.28 -25.49
CA ILE A 5 14.81 54.95 -24.45
C ILE A 5 15.59 56.06 -23.81
N LEU A 6 16.81 55.76 -23.32
CA LEU A 6 17.65 56.69 -22.56
C LEU A 6 19.12 56.35 -22.71
N THR A 7 19.98 57.38 -22.64
CA THR A 7 21.43 57.20 -22.51
C THR A 7 21.90 57.96 -21.27
N VAL A 8 22.66 57.29 -20.41
CA VAL A 8 23.26 57.87 -19.19
C VAL A 8 24.75 57.83 -19.32
N ALA A 9 25.42 58.98 -19.20
CA ALA A 9 26.88 59.05 -19.10
C ALA A 9 27.33 58.61 -17.69
N LEU A 10 28.41 57.85 -17.62
CA LEU A 10 28.95 57.32 -16.39
C LEU A 10 30.39 57.80 -16.26
N GLU A 11 30.59 58.86 -15.43
CA GLU A 11 31.88 59.50 -15.20
C GLU A 11 32.31 59.44 -13.76
N SER A 12 31.38 59.13 -12.81
CA SER A 12 31.60 59.10 -11.39
C SER A 12 30.70 58.11 -10.67
N ASP A 13 30.99 57.80 -9.38
CA ASP A 13 30.11 56.93 -8.56
C ASP A 13 28.71 57.51 -8.39
N LYS A 14 28.51 58.81 -8.50
CA LYS A 14 27.19 59.44 -8.50
C LYS A 14 26.35 59.01 -9.73
N ASP A 15 27.02 58.83 -10.85
CA ASP A 15 26.36 58.40 -12.08
C ASP A 15 25.95 56.91 -12.03
N VAL A 16 26.65 56.09 -11.24
CA VAL A 16 26.26 54.71 -10.95
C VAL A 16 24.94 54.67 -10.16
N VAL A 17 24.78 55.59 -9.19
CA VAL A 17 23.50 55.72 -8.46
C VAL A 17 22.41 56.21 -9.41
N LEU A 18 22.69 57.18 -10.25
CA LEU A 18 21.78 57.74 -11.23
C LEU A 18 21.31 56.64 -12.22
N VAL A 19 22.23 55.83 -12.78
CA VAL A 19 21.86 54.78 -13.73
C VAL A 19 20.99 53.70 -13.06
N ARG A 20 21.27 53.35 -11.79
CA ARG A 20 20.44 52.46 -11.01
C ARG A 20 19.00 52.99 -10.83
N GLN A 21 18.85 54.24 -10.49
CA GLN A 21 17.51 54.88 -10.37
C GLN A 21 16.79 54.91 -11.70
N ARG A 22 17.46 55.26 -12.79
CA ARG A 22 16.90 55.27 -14.14
C ARG A 22 16.51 53.87 -14.61
N ALA A 23 17.31 52.87 -14.32
CA ALA A 23 16.96 51.47 -14.59
C ALA A 23 15.66 51.04 -13.89
N ARG A 24 15.50 51.42 -12.60
CA ARG A 24 14.29 51.18 -11.80
C ARG A 24 13.07 51.94 -12.36
N GLN A 25 13.23 53.22 -12.73
CA GLN A 25 12.17 54.04 -13.32
C GLN A 25 11.71 53.46 -14.68
N ILE A 26 12.67 53.16 -15.56
CA ILE A 26 12.37 52.55 -16.87
C ILE A 26 11.64 51.23 -16.74
N SER A 27 12.12 50.33 -15.88
CA SER A 27 11.48 49.03 -15.63
C SER A 27 10.08 49.17 -15.04
N ASN A 28 9.85 50.15 -14.15
CA ASN A 28 8.49 50.43 -13.64
C ASN A 28 7.57 50.92 -14.75
N LEU A 29 8.00 51.88 -15.58
CA LEU A 29 7.22 52.43 -16.70
C LEU A 29 6.91 51.39 -17.81
N LEU A 30 7.78 50.38 -17.94
CA LEU A 30 7.59 49.24 -18.83
C LEU A 30 6.74 48.11 -18.20
N GLY A 31 6.27 48.26 -16.96
CA GLY A 31 5.34 47.33 -16.32
C GLY A 31 5.98 46.09 -15.68
N PHE A 32 7.27 46.08 -15.40
CA PHE A 32 7.91 45.00 -14.66
C PHE A 32 7.43 44.90 -13.21
N ALA A 33 7.32 43.70 -12.68
CA ALA A 33 7.03 43.46 -11.27
C ALA A 33 8.11 44.06 -10.36
N LYS A 34 7.76 44.47 -9.13
CA LYS A 34 8.70 45.09 -8.17
C LYS A 34 10.03 44.32 -8.00
N GLN A 35 9.96 43.02 -7.96
CA GLN A 35 11.12 42.13 -7.83
C GLN A 35 12.08 42.24 -9.04
N ASP A 36 11.53 42.26 -10.26
CA ASP A 36 12.34 42.40 -11.47
C ASP A 36 12.88 43.79 -11.66
N GLN A 37 12.17 44.85 -11.22
CA GLN A 37 12.67 46.20 -11.17
C GLN A 37 13.97 46.30 -10.31
N VAL A 38 13.96 45.64 -9.13
CA VAL A 38 15.14 45.57 -8.26
C VAL A 38 16.26 44.79 -8.90
N ARG A 39 15.97 43.63 -9.51
CA ARG A 39 16.97 42.83 -10.22
C ARG A 39 17.66 43.57 -11.35
N ILE A 40 16.87 44.23 -12.20
CA ILE A 40 17.36 45.02 -13.31
C ILE A 40 18.26 46.17 -12.80
N ALA A 41 17.77 46.94 -11.80
CA ALA A 41 18.54 48.04 -11.22
C ALA A 41 19.84 47.58 -10.60
N THR A 42 19.84 46.44 -9.90
CA THR A 42 21.07 45.88 -9.29
C THR A 42 22.05 45.40 -10.36
N ALA A 43 21.61 44.65 -11.36
CA ALA A 43 22.46 44.17 -12.45
C ALA A 43 23.12 45.33 -13.21
N VAL A 44 22.33 46.36 -13.56
CA VAL A 44 22.82 47.56 -14.25
C VAL A 44 23.83 48.34 -13.40
N SER A 45 23.57 48.53 -12.09
CA SER A 45 24.48 49.25 -11.22
C SER A 45 25.80 48.53 -10.96
N GLU A 46 25.81 47.20 -10.84
CA GLU A 46 27.02 46.40 -10.68
C GLU A 46 27.92 46.48 -11.94
N VAL A 47 27.28 46.30 -13.13
CA VAL A 47 28.00 46.42 -14.39
C VAL A 47 28.52 47.86 -14.65
N ALA A 48 27.69 48.87 -14.31
CA ALA A 48 28.11 50.28 -14.43
C ALA A 48 29.29 50.61 -13.48
N ARG A 49 29.26 50.08 -12.25
CA ARG A 49 30.37 50.26 -11.27
C ARG A 49 31.66 49.63 -11.81
N ALA A 50 31.57 48.40 -12.30
CA ALA A 50 32.75 47.75 -12.92
C ALA A 50 33.29 48.50 -14.12
N ALA A 51 32.42 49.08 -14.95
CA ALA A 51 32.79 49.85 -16.14
C ALA A 51 33.44 51.22 -15.79
N CYS A 52 33.08 51.84 -14.64
CA CYS A 52 33.63 53.12 -14.18
C CYS A 52 34.87 52.99 -13.30
N HIS A 53 35.29 51.78 -12.95
CA HIS A 53 36.43 51.56 -12.09
C HIS A 53 37.72 52.14 -12.68
N GLY A 54 38.49 52.85 -11.86
CA GLY A 54 39.73 53.48 -12.28
C GLY A 54 39.58 54.78 -13.08
N GLY A 55 38.43 55.45 -13.01
CA GLY A 55 38.21 56.75 -13.67
C GLY A 55 37.91 56.66 -15.19
N ILE A 56 37.50 55.51 -15.65
CA ILE A 56 37.14 55.29 -17.03
C ILE A 56 35.75 55.84 -17.30
N LYS A 57 35.58 56.63 -18.38
CA LYS A 57 34.26 57.10 -18.82
C LYS A 57 33.52 55.98 -19.51
N ALA A 58 32.28 55.74 -19.13
CA ALA A 58 31.41 54.74 -19.72
C ALA A 58 30.03 55.35 -20.10
N ARG A 59 29.20 54.59 -20.78
CA ARG A 59 27.81 54.92 -21.09
C ARG A 59 26.90 53.73 -20.89
N ALA A 60 25.78 53.96 -20.29
CA ALA A 60 24.70 53.02 -20.24
C ALA A 60 23.59 53.44 -21.22
N VAL A 61 23.22 52.56 -22.12
CA VAL A 61 22.17 52.80 -23.13
C VAL A 61 21.03 51.83 -22.93
N PHE A 62 19.85 52.36 -22.70
CA PHE A 62 18.62 51.60 -22.53
C PHE A 62 17.87 51.55 -23.86
N VAL A 63 17.55 50.35 -24.32
CA VAL A 63 16.91 50.08 -25.61
C VAL A 63 15.76 49.12 -25.39
N LEU A 64 14.66 49.35 -26.07
CA LEU A 64 13.61 48.34 -26.27
C LEU A 64 13.85 47.66 -27.60
N SER A 65 14.00 46.33 -27.59
CA SER A 65 14.21 45.55 -28.79
C SER A 65 13.10 44.51 -28.98
N ASP A 66 12.68 44.37 -30.26
CA ASP A 66 11.74 43.32 -30.65
C ASP A 66 12.52 42.09 -31.13
N LEU A 67 12.29 40.96 -30.50
CA LEU A 67 12.94 39.70 -30.84
C LEU A 67 11.88 38.56 -30.82
N HIS A 68 11.68 37.87 -31.97
CA HIS A 68 10.76 36.73 -32.09
C HIS A 68 9.35 36.98 -31.52
N ASP A 69 8.70 38.07 -31.96
CA ASP A 69 7.36 38.52 -31.52
C ASP A 69 7.23 38.88 -30.03
N ARG A 70 8.35 39.03 -29.33
CA ARG A 70 8.38 39.52 -27.94
C ARG A 70 9.28 40.73 -27.81
N GLN A 71 8.95 41.59 -26.87
CA GLN A 71 9.77 42.74 -26.53
C GLN A 71 10.67 42.44 -25.34
N GLN A 72 11.90 42.95 -25.37
CA GLN A 72 12.85 42.87 -24.26
C GLN A 72 13.46 44.25 -23.99
N LEU A 73 13.67 44.54 -22.70
CA LEU A 73 14.52 45.66 -22.30
C LEU A 73 15.98 45.22 -22.39
N GLU A 74 16.75 45.91 -23.20
CA GLU A 74 18.17 45.71 -23.34
C GLU A 74 18.90 46.90 -22.75
N VAL A 75 19.94 46.63 -21.96
CA VAL A 75 20.83 47.66 -21.38
C VAL A 75 22.26 47.34 -21.80
N ALA A 76 22.84 48.24 -22.62
CA ALA A 76 24.23 48.12 -23.04
C ALA A 76 25.10 49.11 -22.25
N VAL A 77 26.12 48.60 -21.60
CA VAL A 77 27.13 49.42 -20.94
C VAL A 77 28.46 49.37 -21.68
N ASN A 78 28.90 50.51 -22.22
CA ASN A 78 30.09 50.63 -23.03
C ASN A 78 31.13 51.47 -22.29
N ALA A 79 32.35 51.00 -22.09
CA ALA A 79 33.48 51.81 -21.72
C ALA A 79 33.94 52.68 -22.89
N VAL A 80 34.26 53.94 -22.67
CA VAL A 80 34.64 54.88 -23.74
C VAL A 80 36.15 54.77 -24.08
N ARG A 81 36.96 54.11 -23.21
CA ARG A 81 38.39 53.89 -23.43
C ARG A 81 38.79 52.57 -22.81
N ALA A 82 39.58 51.77 -23.52
CA ALA A 82 40.16 50.58 -22.93
C ALA A 82 41.16 50.95 -21.82
N ALA A 83 40.94 50.48 -20.61
CA ALA A 83 41.96 50.55 -19.58
C ALA A 83 43.09 49.60 -19.91
N ALA A 84 44.33 49.99 -19.60
CA ALA A 84 45.43 49.04 -19.58
C ALA A 84 45.06 47.85 -18.69
N PRO A 85 45.45 46.61 -19.01
CA PRO A 85 45.05 45.41 -18.30
C PRO A 85 45.71 45.38 -16.90
N HIS A 86 45.07 45.98 -15.92
CA HIS A 86 45.41 45.78 -14.50
C HIS A 86 44.57 44.61 -14.01
N SER A 87 45.18 43.65 -13.35
CA SER A 87 44.59 42.39 -12.88
C SER A 87 43.35 42.55 -12.00
N GLU A 88 43.22 43.65 -11.27
CA GLU A 88 42.05 43.95 -10.43
C GLU A 88 40.79 44.34 -11.20
N GLY A 89 40.95 45.06 -12.31
CA GLY A 89 39.81 45.45 -13.15
C GLY A 89 39.15 44.27 -13.90
N ALA A 90 39.93 43.28 -14.27
CA ALA A 90 39.43 42.06 -14.87
C ALA A 90 38.60 41.20 -13.92
N ALA A 91 39.04 41.04 -12.65
CA ALA A 91 38.32 40.28 -11.64
C ALA A 91 37.00 40.96 -11.23
N MET A 92 36.91 42.28 -11.17
CA MET A 92 35.67 43.01 -10.92
C MET A 92 34.69 42.93 -12.09
N ALA A 93 35.18 42.92 -13.31
CA ALA A 93 34.34 42.72 -14.51
C ALA A 93 33.73 41.33 -14.53
N ASP A 94 34.49 40.28 -14.18
CA ASP A 94 33.99 38.91 -14.08
C ASP A 94 32.92 38.75 -12.98
N GLY A 95 33.11 39.34 -11.80
CA GLY A 95 32.12 39.34 -10.71
C GLY A 95 30.82 40.06 -11.09
N ALA A 96 30.91 41.20 -11.78
CA ALA A 96 29.76 41.94 -12.28
C ALA A 96 28.98 41.16 -13.38
N LEU A 97 29.69 40.45 -14.28
CA LEU A 97 29.09 39.57 -15.28
C LEU A 97 28.36 38.41 -14.65
N VAL A 98 28.94 37.75 -13.64
CA VAL A 98 28.29 36.65 -12.92
C VAL A 98 26.98 37.13 -12.25
N THR A 99 27.00 38.30 -11.62
CA THR A 99 25.85 38.94 -11.00
C THR A 99 24.77 39.26 -12.03
N ALA A 100 25.18 39.87 -13.15
CA ALA A 100 24.24 40.18 -14.24
C ALA A 100 23.59 38.93 -14.86
N HIS A 101 24.34 37.84 -15.05
CA HIS A 101 23.82 36.57 -15.52
C HIS A 101 22.77 35.96 -14.58
N ARG A 102 22.88 36.14 -13.28
CA ARG A 102 21.93 35.65 -12.29
C ARG A 102 20.62 36.45 -12.20
N LEU A 103 20.68 37.74 -12.55
CA LEU A 103 19.59 38.69 -12.34
C LEU A 103 18.82 39.04 -13.63
N MET A 104 19.45 38.85 -14.76
CA MET A 104 18.89 39.14 -16.09
C MET A 104 18.60 37.83 -16.87
N ASP A 105 17.75 37.90 -17.86
CA ASP A 105 17.41 36.72 -18.69
C ASP A 105 18.46 36.44 -19.76
N GLY A 106 19.25 37.44 -20.14
CA GLY A 106 20.41 37.32 -21.00
C GLY A 106 21.50 38.33 -20.64
N CYS A 107 22.75 37.90 -20.74
CA CYS A 107 23.91 38.77 -20.58
C CYS A 107 25.00 38.30 -21.53
N VAL A 108 25.52 39.22 -22.35
CA VAL A 108 26.55 38.95 -23.35
C VAL A 108 27.61 40.03 -23.26
N SER A 109 28.86 39.61 -23.24
CA SER A 109 30.02 40.55 -23.34
C SER A 109 30.51 40.50 -24.77
N GLU A 110 30.37 41.61 -25.48
CA GLU A 110 30.89 41.79 -26.85
C GLU A 110 32.16 42.65 -26.80
N GLY A 111 33.22 42.18 -27.36
CA GLY A 111 34.40 42.97 -27.57
C GLY A 111 35.67 42.38 -27.01
N ALA A 112 36.56 42.07 -27.91
CA ALA A 112 38.00 42.09 -27.88
C ALA A 112 38.59 41.52 -29.19
N ALA A 113 37.83 41.57 -30.31
CA ALA A 113 38.34 41.07 -31.60
C ALA A 113 39.15 42.13 -32.39
N MET A 114 39.11 43.38 -31.97
CA MET A 114 39.93 44.44 -32.56
C MET A 114 40.62 45.29 -31.47
N VAL A 115 41.85 45.66 -31.71
CA VAL A 115 42.79 46.30 -30.75
C VAL A 115 42.33 47.67 -30.20
N ASP A 116 41.22 48.24 -30.68
CA ASP A 116 40.67 49.55 -30.27
C ASP A 116 39.19 49.52 -29.84
N SER A 117 38.57 48.39 -29.70
CA SER A 117 37.15 48.32 -29.33
C SER A 117 36.97 48.10 -27.81
N ALA A 118 36.38 49.08 -27.15
CA ALA A 118 36.02 48.93 -25.73
C ALA A 118 34.98 47.83 -25.52
N PRO A 119 35.08 47.01 -24.46
CA PRO A 119 34.10 45.94 -24.20
C PRO A 119 32.69 46.51 -23.97
N VAL A 120 31.70 45.89 -24.57
CA VAL A 120 30.29 46.22 -24.41
C VAL A 120 29.62 45.08 -23.68
N ILE A 121 29.06 45.35 -22.51
CA ILE A 121 28.24 44.37 -21.80
C ILE A 121 26.79 44.68 -22.08
N ARG A 122 26.10 43.72 -22.73
CA ARG A 122 24.65 43.77 -23.00
C ARG A 122 23.91 42.87 -22.05
N MET A 123 22.92 43.42 -21.39
CA MET A 123 22.00 42.69 -20.48
C MET A 123 20.58 42.79 -21.02
N SER A 124 19.82 41.72 -21.02
CA SER A 124 18.44 41.72 -21.53
C SER A 124 17.50 41.09 -20.50
N LYS A 125 16.27 41.64 -20.48
CA LYS A 125 15.14 41.12 -19.70
C LYS A 125 13.87 41.19 -20.53
N TRP A 126 13.12 40.05 -20.58
CA TRP A 126 11.88 40.00 -21.31
C TRP A 126 10.81 40.83 -20.64
N LEU A 127 10.06 41.60 -21.42
CA LEU A 127 8.89 42.28 -20.91
C LEU A 127 7.82 41.30 -20.45
N PRO A 128 7.05 41.64 -19.38
CA PRO A 128 5.88 40.86 -18.99
C PRO A 128 4.94 40.64 -20.19
N PRO A 129 4.19 39.52 -20.23
CA PRO A 129 3.27 39.23 -21.32
C PRO A 129 2.04 40.13 -21.29
N GLN A 130 2.21 41.40 -21.58
CA GLN A 130 1.21 42.43 -21.74
C GLN A 130 1.20 42.92 -23.18
N LEU A 131 0.27 43.81 -23.52
CA LEU A 131 0.25 44.42 -24.86
C LEU A 131 1.61 45.07 -25.19
N PRO A 132 2.11 44.88 -26.42
CA PRO A 132 3.41 45.41 -26.80
C PRO A 132 3.45 46.93 -26.64
N VAL A 133 4.57 47.42 -26.13
CA VAL A 133 4.79 48.86 -25.94
C VAL A 133 4.89 49.52 -27.31
N SER A 134 3.91 50.38 -27.61
CA SER A 134 3.88 51.10 -28.88
C SER A 134 4.94 52.20 -28.95
N PRO A 135 5.39 52.60 -30.14
CA PRO A 135 6.33 53.72 -30.32
C PRO A 135 5.86 55.03 -29.66
N ALA A 136 4.53 55.28 -29.69
CA ALA A 136 3.92 56.45 -29.02
C ALA A 136 4.10 56.39 -27.49
N ARG A 137 3.90 55.20 -26.87
CA ARG A 137 4.12 55.01 -25.43
C ARG A 137 5.59 55.15 -25.06
N LEU A 138 6.49 54.70 -25.91
CA LEU A 138 7.93 54.87 -25.71
C LEU A 138 8.36 56.38 -25.73
N ALA A 139 7.82 57.18 -26.63
CA ALA A 139 8.06 58.62 -26.67
C ALA A 139 7.52 59.29 -25.39
N GLN A 140 6.37 58.85 -24.90
CA GLN A 140 5.83 59.33 -23.62
C GLN A 140 6.74 58.96 -22.44
N ILE A 141 7.22 57.72 -22.35
CA ILE A 141 8.19 57.28 -21.33
C ILE A 141 9.46 58.12 -21.37
N ALA A 142 10.00 58.39 -22.52
CA ALA A 142 11.20 59.26 -22.67
C ALA A 142 10.94 60.68 -22.14
N THR A 143 9.74 61.22 -22.41
CA THR A 143 9.34 62.56 -21.89
C THR A 143 9.14 62.55 -20.40
N GLU A 144 8.53 61.52 -19.84
CA GLU A 144 8.35 61.38 -18.39
C GLU A 144 9.70 61.24 -17.64
N LEU A 145 10.65 60.49 -18.20
CA LEU A 145 12.00 60.33 -17.68
C LEU A 145 12.82 61.65 -17.73
N ALA A 146 12.59 62.50 -18.73
CA ALA A 146 13.26 63.82 -18.84
C ALA A 146 12.67 64.82 -17.83
N ALA A 147 11.41 64.74 -17.54
CA ALA A 147 10.68 65.63 -16.62
C ALA A 147 10.91 65.27 -15.10
N THR A 148 11.27 64.01 -14.80
CA THR A 148 11.43 63.55 -13.43
C THR A 148 12.89 63.64 -12.98
N PRO A 149 13.25 64.53 -12.01
CA PRO A 149 14.60 64.55 -11.44
C PRO A 149 14.90 63.23 -10.74
N ALA A 150 16.16 62.81 -10.78
CA ALA A 150 16.61 61.65 -10.02
C ALA A 150 16.38 61.90 -8.52
N GLY A 151 15.59 61.07 -7.85
CA GLY A 151 15.22 61.23 -6.45
C GLY A 151 16.45 61.22 -5.54
N ASN A 152 16.31 61.77 -4.35
CA ASN A 152 17.38 61.91 -3.35
C ASN A 152 17.86 60.50 -2.92
N SER A 153 19.15 60.25 -2.98
CA SER A 153 19.78 58.97 -2.54
C SER A 153 19.44 58.56 -1.10
N PHE A 154 19.08 59.52 -0.27
CA PHE A 154 18.66 59.31 1.12
C PHE A 154 17.29 58.63 1.23
N GLU A 155 16.32 59.01 0.44
CA GLU A 155 14.98 58.36 0.42
C GLU A 155 15.03 56.95 -0.09
N GLU A 156 15.91 56.67 -1.04
CA GLU A 156 16.10 55.32 -1.58
C GLU A 156 16.74 54.36 -0.55
N VAL A 157 17.73 54.85 0.21
CA VAL A 157 18.36 54.11 1.31
C VAL A 157 17.33 53.85 2.43
N GLN A 158 16.51 54.85 2.77
CA GLN A 158 15.44 54.66 3.75
C GLN A 158 14.40 53.61 3.32
N GLN A 159 14.04 53.61 2.05
CA GLN A 159 13.10 52.63 1.50
C GLN A 159 13.69 51.21 1.54
N GLN A 160 14.96 51.05 1.14
CA GLN A 160 15.68 49.78 1.20
C GLN A 160 15.81 49.26 2.66
N ASN A 161 16.08 50.13 3.60
CA ASN A 161 16.13 49.76 5.01
C ASN A 161 14.81 49.28 5.56
N ARG A 162 13.68 49.89 5.14
CA ARG A 162 12.32 49.42 5.53
C ARG A 162 12.03 48.02 4.95
N GLU A 163 12.28 47.85 3.64
CA GLU A 163 12.11 46.55 2.98
C GLU A 163 12.98 45.44 3.62
N LEU A 164 14.20 45.80 4.02
CA LEU A 164 15.10 44.84 4.71
C LEU A 164 14.57 44.46 6.09
N VAL A 165 14.08 45.42 6.88
CA VAL A 165 13.50 45.17 8.22
C VAL A 165 12.27 44.30 8.12
N GLU A 166 11.36 44.56 7.15
CA GLU A 166 10.17 43.73 6.89
C GLU A 166 10.57 42.29 6.51
N THR A 167 11.53 42.12 5.62
CA THR A 167 12.02 40.80 5.19
C THR A 167 12.68 40.04 6.36
N LEU A 168 13.44 40.72 7.21
CA LEU A 168 14.04 40.11 8.39
C LEU A 168 13.00 39.71 9.44
N ALA A 169 11.91 40.46 9.59
CA ALA A 169 10.82 40.10 10.47
C ALA A 169 10.09 38.84 9.95
N GLU A 170 9.76 38.77 8.64
CA GLU A 170 9.17 37.61 8.02
C GLU A 170 10.04 36.35 8.11
N LEU A 171 11.37 36.51 7.91
CA LEU A 171 12.31 35.39 8.04
C LEU A 171 12.36 34.83 9.47
N ARG A 172 12.31 35.74 10.49
CA ARG A 172 12.30 35.31 11.90
C ARG A 172 11.01 34.53 12.22
N GLU A 173 9.87 35.05 11.80
CA GLU A 173 8.60 34.36 12.01
C GLU A 173 8.62 32.94 11.38
N ARG A 174 9.07 32.82 10.13
CA ARG A 174 9.21 31.50 9.49
C ARG A 174 10.21 30.59 10.20
N GLN A 175 11.28 31.15 10.76
CA GLN A 175 12.25 30.36 11.50
C GLN A 175 11.67 29.84 12.82
N GLU A 176 10.86 30.65 13.53
CA GLU A 176 10.15 30.23 14.74
C GLU A 176 9.15 29.13 14.44
N ASP A 177 8.38 29.25 13.34
CA ASP A 177 7.42 28.23 12.87
C ASP A 177 8.12 26.90 12.54
N LEU A 178 9.25 26.97 11.81
CA LEU A 178 10.03 25.76 11.49
C LEU A 178 10.58 25.07 12.75
N LEU A 179 11.05 25.84 13.73
CA LEU A 179 11.53 25.27 15.00
C LEU A 179 10.39 24.62 15.80
N SER A 180 9.21 25.23 15.79
CA SER A 180 8.01 24.64 16.42
C SER A 180 7.61 23.33 15.75
N LEU A 181 7.52 23.32 14.42
CA LEU A 181 7.18 22.14 13.64
C LEU A 181 8.20 21.02 13.81
N THR A 182 9.49 21.37 13.87
CA THR A 182 10.56 20.38 14.10
C THR A 182 10.40 19.68 15.45
N ARG A 183 10.07 20.43 16.52
CA ARG A 183 9.81 19.85 17.85
C ARG A 183 8.59 18.93 17.85
N GLU A 184 7.50 19.36 17.22
CA GLU A 184 6.28 18.54 17.10
C GLU A 184 6.56 17.22 16.36
N LEU A 185 7.37 17.31 15.30
CA LEU A 185 7.79 16.16 14.50
C LEU A 185 8.69 15.20 15.29
N GLU A 186 9.63 15.74 16.11
CA GLU A 186 10.47 14.93 17.00
C GLU A 186 9.66 14.23 18.08
N ASP A 187 8.68 14.92 18.69
CA ASP A 187 7.81 14.34 19.72
C ASP A 187 6.89 13.27 19.14
N THR A 188 6.31 13.51 17.96
CA THR A 188 5.51 12.53 17.21
C THR A 188 6.37 11.30 16.88
N ASN A 189 7.58 11.51 16.40
CA ASN A 189 8.48 10.40 16.03
C ASN A 189 8.87 9.54 17.25
N ARG A 190 9.12 10.18 18.42
CA ARG A 190 9.33 9.43 19.68
C ARG A 190 8.11 8.61 20.07
N GLY A 191 6.90 9.18 19.92
CA GLY A 191 5.64 8.47 20.17
C GLY A 191 5.47 7.25 19.25
N ILE A 192 5.78 7.40 17.97
CA ILE A 192 5.73 6.32 16.98
C ILE A 192 6.72 5.20 17.33
N VAL A 193 7.97 5.53 17.68
CA VAL A 193 8.98 4.53 18.09
C VAL A 193 8.54 3.77 19.32
N ALA A 194 7.96 4.45 20.32
CA ALA A 194 7.44 3.79 21.52
C ALA A 194 6.28 2.84 21.20
N LEU A 195 5.35 3.24 20.32
CA LEU A 195 4.25 2.40 19.86
C LEU A 195 4.73 1.17 19.10
N TYR A 196 5.72 1.31 18.21
CA TYR A 196 6.33 0.17 17.52
C TYR A 196 6.93 -0.83 18.49
N ALA A 197 7.67 -0.38 19.51
CA ALA A 197 8.23 -1.27 20.54
C ALA A 197 7.14 -2.01 21.33
N GLU A 198 6.02 -1.33 21.65
CA GLU A 198 4.88 -1.97 22.32
C GLU A 198 4.18 -3.00 21.43
N ILE A 199 4.00 -2.69 20.14
CA ILE A 199 3.41 -3.62 19.18
C ILE A 199 4.29 -4.86 19.00
N GLU A 200 5.59 -4.69 18.91
CA GLU A 200 6.56 -5.79 18.75
C GLU A 200 6.56 -6.71 19.99
N ASP A 201 6.54 -6.13 21.19
CA ASP A 201 6.43 -6.89 22.45
C ASP A 201 5.11 -7.68 22.52
N LYS A 202 3.98 -7.05 22.19
CA LYS A 202 2.67 -7.72 22.15
C LYS A 202 2.62 -8.83 21.10
N ALA A 203 3.20 -8.60 19.92
CA ALA A 203 3.27 -9.62 18.87
C ALA A 203 4.09 -10.83 19.30
N GLU A 204 5.23 -10.60 19.97
CA GLU A 204 6.06 -11.68 20.51
C GLU A 204 5.35 -12.46 21.63
N HIS A 205 4.64 -11.74 22.53
CA HIS A 205 3.81 -12.39 23.56
C HIS A 205 2.70 -13.24 22.98
N LEU A 206 1.97 -12.74 21.98
CA LEU A 206 0.92 -13.49 21.29
C LEU A 206 1.49 -14.73 20.60
N ARG A 207 2.63 -14.60 19.91
CA ARG A 207 3.28 -15.73 19.24
C ARG A 207 3.71 -16.82 20.22
N ARG A 208 4.29 -16.43 21.37
CA ARG A 208 4.67 -17.39 22.43
C ARG A 208 3.46 -18.08 23.03
N ALA A 209 2.37 -17.33 23.27
CA ALA A 209 1.12 -17.90 23.79
C ALA A 209 0.53 -18.93 22.81
N ASP A 210 0.53 -18.63 21.51
CA ASP A 210 0.05 -19.53 20.46
C ASP A 210 0.92 -20.78 20.32
N GLU A 211 2.26 -20.62 20.36
CA GLU A 211 3.17 -21.76 20.39
C GLU A 211 2.97 -22.65 21.62
N MET A 212 2.76 -22.07 22.79
CA MET A 212 2.48 -22.83 24.01
C MET A 212 1.13 -23.55 23.92
N LYS A 213 0.06 -22.89 23.43
CA LYS A 213 -1.26 -23.50 23.16
C LYS A 213 -1.11 -24.72 22.25
N SER A 214 -0.40 -24.56 21.15
CA SER A 214 -0.20 -25.62 20.15
C SER A 214 0.62 -26.81 20.71
N ARG A 215 1.69 -26.53 21.46
CA ARG A 215 2.49 -27.59 22.11
C ARG A 215 1.69 -28.32 23.17
N PHE A 216 0.94 -27.58 23.98
CA PHE A 216 0.07 -28.16 25.01
C PHE A 216 -0.94 -29.12 24.39
N LEU A 217 -1.67 -28.69 23.35
CA LEU A 217 -2.66 -29.50 22.66
C LEU A 217 -2.03 -30.74 22.02
N SER A 218 -0.88 -30.59 21.36
CA SER A 218 -0.16 -31.71 20.73
C SER A 218 0.28 -32.75 21.77
N ASN A 219 0.90 -32.30 22.87
CA ASN A 219 1.39 -33.21 23.91
C ASN A 219 0.21 -33.90 24.64
N THR A 220 -0.81 -33.14 25.03
CA THR A 220 -1.99 -33.68 25.69
C THR A 220 -2.69 -34.75 24.83
N SER A 221 -2.75 -34.55 23.52
CA SER A 221 -3.34 -35.54 22.63
C SER A 221 -2.52 -36.82 22.54
N HIS A 222 -1.18 -36.70 22.46
CA HIS A 222 -0.33 -37.89 22.50
C HIS A 222 -0.50 -38.67 23.82
N GLU A 223 -0.55 -37.94 24.93
CA GLU A 223 -0.75 -38.51 26.25
C GLU A 223 -2.16 -39.14 26.44
N LEU A 224 -3.18 -38.64 25.76
CA LEU A 224 -4.53 -39.19 25.74
C LEU A 224 -4.68 -40.36 24.76
N ARG A 225 -4.03 -40.32 23.59
CA ARG A 225 -4.13 -41.37 22.58
C ARG A 225 -3.60 -42.73 23.08
N THR A 226 -2.49 -42.71 23.81
CA THR A 226 -1.85 -43.94 24.30
C THR A 226 -2.78 -44.77 25.21
N PRO A 227 -3.34 -44.20 26.30
CA PRO A 227 -4.26 -44.97 27.17
C PRO A 227 -5.55 -45.38 26.46
N LEU A 228 -6.10 -44.50 25.57
CA LEU A 228 -7.29 -44.84 24.79
C LEU A 228 -7.06 -46.00 23.84
N SER A 229 -5.91 -46.02 23.17
CA SER A 229 -5.52 -47.14 22.29
C SER A 229 -5.37 -48.44 23.11
N SER A 230 -4.82 -48.40 24.31
CA SER A 230 -4.70 -49.54 25.20
C SER A 230 -6.08 -50.04 25.64
N ILE A 231 -7.00 -49.15 26.06
CA ILE A 231 -8.36 -49.53 26.43
C ILE A 231 -9.06 -50.21 25.26
N ARG A 232 -9.00 -49.61 24.04
CA ARG A 232 -9.60 -50.24 22.84
C ARG A 232 -9.02 -51.60 22.52
N ALA A 233 -7.68 -51.74 22.57
CA ALA A 233 -7.03 -53.01 22.31
C ALA A 233 -7.49 -54.11 23.29
N LEU A 234 -7.50 -53.78 24.58
CA LEU A 234 -7.95 -54.74 25.63
C LEU A 234 -9.43 -55.06 25.51
N SER A 235 -10.28 -54.08 25.27
CA SER A 235 -11.70 -54.29 25.02
C SER A 235 -11.95 -55.20 23.81
N LYS A 236 -11.18 -54.99 22.74
CA LYS A 236 -11.27 -55.81 21.53
C LYS A 236 -10.85 -57.26 21.79
N LEU A 237 -9.74 -57.51 22.50
CA LEU A 237 -9.29 -58.85 22.86
C LEU A 237 -10.38 -59.60 23.66
N LEU A 238 -11.06 -58.94 24.58
CA LEU A 238 -12.17 -59.49 25.35
C LEU A 238 -13.37 -59.82 24.46
N LEU A 239 -13.75 -58.89 23.56
CA LEU A 239 -14.87 -59.13 22.60
C LEU A 239 -14.54 -60.25 21.61
N ASP A 240 -13.28 -60.34 21.20
CA ASP A 240 -12.79 -61.44 20.31
C ASP A 240 -12.67 -62.79 21.07
N ARG A 241 -13.00 -62.82 22.40
CA ARG A 241 -13.00 -64.00 23.29
C ARG A 241 -11.64 -64.69 23.41
N MET A 242 -10.55 -63.89 23.28
CA MET A 242 -9.18 -64.47 23.34
C MET A 242 -8.85 -64.97 24.74
N ASP A 243 -9.44 -64.42 25.80
CA ASP A 243 -9.19 -64.80 27.19
C ASP A 243 -10.35 -65.64 27.78
N GLY A 244 -11.33 -66.09 26.98
CA GLY A 244 -12.46 -66.88 27.36
C GLY A 244 -13.82 -66.28 27.05
N GLU A 245 -14.89 -67.02 27.33
CA GLU A 245 -16.26 -66.61 27.02
C GLU A 245 -16.75 -65.52 28.01
N LEU A 246 -17.39 -64.47 27.49
CA LEU A 246 -18.04 -63.44 28.27
C LEU A 246 -19.53 -63.80 28.46
N THR A 247 -20.05 -63.41 29.62
CA THR A 247 -21.51 -63.39 29.81
C THR A 247 -22.13 -62.29 28.92
N PRO A 248 -23.42 -62.38 28.53
CA PRO A 248 -24.08 -61.35 27.72
C PRO A 248 -23.98 -59.95 28.30
N GLU A 249 -24.04 -59.83 29.62
CA GLU A 249 -23.90 -58.52 30.29
C GLU A 249 -22.44 -58.00 30.27
N GLN A 250 -21.45 -58.87 30.44
CA GLN A 250 -20.03 -58.49 30.30
C GLN A 250 -19.72 -58.10 28.85
N GLU A 251 -20.21 -58.82 27.88
CA GLU A 251 -20.04 -58.48 26.46
C GLU A 251 -20.60 -57.10 26.15
N ARG A 252 -21.81 -56.78 26.65
CA ARG A 252 -22.43 -55.48 26.55
C ARG A 252 -21.61 -54.38 27.20
N GLN A 253 -21.07 -54.62 28.41
CA GLN A 253 -20.22 -53.64 29.16
C GLN A 253 -18.92 -53.38 28.41
N VAL A 254 -18.22 -54.41 27.94
CA VAL A 254 -16.99 -54.32 27.19
C VAL A 254 -17.20 -53.59 25.86
N TRP A 255 -18.29 -53.89 25.17
CA TRP A 255 -18.68 -53.18 23.93
C TRP A 255 -18.88 -51.69 24.20
N LEU A 256 -19.55 -51.32 25.33
CA LEU A 256 -19.76 -49.93 25.70
C LEU A 256 -18.43 -49.21 25.98
N ILE A 257 -17.47 -49.89 26.67
CA ILE A 257 -16.14 -49.37 26.95
C ILE A 257 -15.37 -49.14 25.64
N GLU A 258 -15.37 -50.11 24.73
CA GLU A 258 -14.70 -50.00 23.43
C GLU A 258 -15.25 -48.85 22.60
N ARG A 259 -16.56 -48.71 22.54
CA ARG A 259 -17.27 -47.65 21.83
C ARG A 259 -16.90 -46.28 22.42
N THR A 260 -16.95 -46.12 23.75
CA THR A 260 -16.63 -44.84 24.41
C THR A 260 -15.19 -44.47 24.21
N ALA A 261 -14.25 -45.43 24.27
CA ALA A 261 -12.83 -45.16 24.00
C ALA A 261 -12.56 -44.78 22.54
N THR A 262 -13.35 -45.32 21.61
CA THR A 262 -13.29 -44.94 20.18
C THR A 262 -13.81 -43.52 19.97
N GLU A 263 -14.98 -43.17 20.53
CA GLU A 263 -15.55 -41.82 20.47
C GLU A 263 -14.59 -40.76 21.09
N MET A 264 -13.95 -41.08 22.23
CA MET A 264 -12.94 -40.22 22.81
C MET A 264 -11.68 -40.03 21.92
N SER A 265 -11.24 -41.11 21.26
CA SER A 265 -10.10 -41.02 20.33
C SER A 265 -10.40 -40.12 19.13
N GLU A 266 -11.60 -40.21 18.58
CA GLU A 266 -12.05 -39.33 17.50
C GLU A 266 -12.11 -37.88 17.96
N LEU A 267 -12.68 -37.61 19.14
CA LEU A 267 -12.76 -36.27 19.74
C LEU A 267 -11.39 -35.63 19.91
N VAL A 268 -10.43 -36.38 20.46
CA VAL A 268 -9.06 -35.94 20.66
C VAL A 268 -8.36 -35.64 19.32
N ASN A 269 -8.58 -36.46 18.28
CA ASN A 269 -8.01 -36.23 16.96
C ASN A 269 -8.63 -35.00 16.29
N ASP A 270 -9.95 -34.84 16.31
CA ASP A 270 -10.65 -33.68 15.74
C ASP A 270 -10.17 -32.36 16.39
N LEU A 271 -10.02 -32.36 17.72
CA LEU A 271 -9.50 -31.19 18.46
C LEU A 271 -8.09 -30.82 18.04
N LEU A 272 -7.23 -31.83 17.86
CA LEU A 272 -5.86 -31.63 17.38
C LEU A 272 -5.81 -31.09 15.96
N ASP A 273 -6.61 -31.68 15.07
CA ASP A 273 -6.61 -31.26 13.67
C ASP A 273 -7.09 -29.81 13.59
N LEU A 274 -8.12 -29.44 14.36
CA LEU A 274 -8.57 -28.05 14.45
C LEU A 274 -7.46 -27.13 14.96
N ALA A 275 -6.80 -27.49 16.06
CA ALA A 275 -5.70 -26.71 16.64
C ALA A 275 -4.49 -26.54 15.69
N LYS A 276 -4.15 -27.56 14.90
CA LYS A 276 -3.08 -27.49 13.90
C LYS A 276 -3.46 -26.57 12.74
N ILE A 277 -4.72 -26.61 12.30
CA ILE A 277 -5.24 -25.75 11.24
C ILE A 277 -5.24 -24.29 11.70
N GLU A 278 -5.75 -24.00 12.91
CA GLU A 278 -5.73 -22.65 13.51
C GLU A 278 -4.30 -22.08 13.63
N ALA A 279 -3.33 -22.93 13.96
CA ALA A 279 -1.92 -22.54 14.05
C ALA A 279 -1.22 -22.43 12.68
N GLY A 280 -1.94 -22.59 11.56
CA GLY A 280 -1.37 -22.52 10.20
C GLY A 280 -0.34 -23.61 9.90
N ARG A 281 -0.38 -24.75 10.64
CA ARG A 281 0.61 -25.84 10.50
C ARG A 281 0.17 -26.95 9.55
N VAL A 282 -1.02 -26.83 9.00
CA VAL A 282 -1.57 -27.77 8.03
C VAL A 282 -1.59 -27.09 6.68
N GLU A 283 -0.85 -27.64 5.75
CA GLU A 283 -0.86 -27.22 4.35
C GLU A 283 -1.52 -28.30 3.52
N ALA A 284 -2.42 -27.90 2.62
CA ALA A 284 -3.01 -28.83 1.67
C ALA A 284 -1.94 -29.34 0.71
N GLN A 285 -1.99 -30.63 0.40
CA GLN A 285 -1.11 -31.28 -0.57
C GLN A 285 -1.91 -31.62 -1.84
N PRO A 286 -2.07 -30.68 -2.77
CA PRO A 286 -2.87 -30.89 -3.96
C PRO A 286 -2.26 -31.95 -4.85
N ALA A 287 -3.12 -32.88 -5.28
CA ALA A 287 -2.83 -33.92 -6.22
C ALA A 287 -4.06 -34.16 -7.12
N PRO A 288 -3.89 -34.79 -8.30
CA PRO A 288 -5.00 -35.15 -9.15
C PRO A 288 -5.95 -36.15 -8.46
N VAL A 289 -7.20 -35.76 -8.20
CA VAL A 289 -8.23 -36.57 -7.57
C VAL A 289 -9.29 -36.97 -8.61
N VAL A 290 -9.63 -38.25 -8.66
CA VAL A 290 -10.72 -38.80 -9.51
C VAL A 290 -11.92 -39.09 -8.63
N VAL A 291 -13.06 -38.45 -8.91
CA VAL A 291 -14.32 -38.55 -8.12
C VAL A 291 -14.74 -40.00 -7.92
N GLU A 292 -14.70 -40.81 -8.98
CA GLU A 292 -15.09 -42.23 -8.93
C GLU A 292 -14.26 -43.04 -7.92
N ASN A 293 -12.93 -42.79 -7.84
CA ASN A 293 -12.04 -43.48 -6.91
C ASN A 293 -12.32 -43.06 -5.47
N LEU A 294 -12.50 -41.75 -5.25
CA LEU A 294 -12.86 -41.17 -3.96
C LEU A 294 -14.19 -41.77 -3.44
N PHE A 295 -15.23 -41.81 -4.28
CA PHE A 295 -16.52 -42.37 -3.92
C PHE A 295 -16.47 -43.87 -3.66
N ARG A 296 -15.67 -44.61 -4.40
CA ARG A 296 -15.43 -46.04 -4.16
C ARG A 296 -14.77 -46.30 -2.81
N ALA A 297 -13.75 -45.51 -2.48
CA ALA A 297 -13.07 -45.57 -1.17
C ALA A 297 -14.05 -45.23 -0.02
N LEU A 298 -14.77 -44.10 -0.14
CA LEU A 298 -15.82 -43.71 0.84
C LEU A 298 -16.90 -44.78 1.03
N LYS A 299 -17.40 -45.33 -0.06
CA LYS A 299 -18.40 -46.42 -0.01
C LYS A 299 -17.86 -47.63 0.77
N GLY A 300 -16.60 -48.00 0.52
CA GLY A 300 -15.95 -49.11 1.25
C GLY A 300 -15.86 -48.84 2.74
N MET A 301 -15.47 -47.60 3.16
CA MET A 301 -15.35 -47.23 4.55
C MET A 301 -16.69 -47.10 5.27
N MET A 302 -17.73 -46.62 4.59
CA MET A 302 -19.05 -46.37 5.19
C MET A 302 -19.94 -47.61 5.27
N ARG A 303 -19.74 -48.62 4.38
CA ARG A 303 -20.54 -49.84 4.30
C ARG A 303 -20.77 -50.58 5.64
N PRO A 304 -19.76 -50.73 6.52
CA PRO A 304 -19.96 -51.35 7.82
C PRO A 304 -20.86 -50.57 8.79
N LEU A 305 -21.05 -49.28 8.55
CA LEU A 305 -21.84 -48.37 9.40
C LEU A 305 -23.30 -48.26 8.95
N VAL A 306 -23.63 -48.81 7.77
CA VAL A 306 -24.96 -48.73 7.18
C VAL A 306 -25.78 -49.93 7.61
N ASP A 307 -26.94 -49.72 8.22
CA ASP A 307 -27.98 -50.71 8.37
C ASP A 307 -28.75 -50.82 7.02
N ALA A 308 -28.31 -51.71 6.17
CA ALA A 308 -28.82 -51.84 4.80
C ALA A 308 -30.30 -52.21 4.70
N GLU A 309 -30.94 -52.63 5.81
CA GLU A 309 -32.39 -52.91 5.85
C GLU A 309 -33.20 -51.63 6.06
N ARG A 310 -32.56 -50.56 6.57
CA ARG A 310 -33.23 -49.32 6.98
C ARG A 310 -32.82 -48.10 6.15
N VAL A 311 -31.54 -48.00 5.77
CA VAL A 311 -31.01 -46.82 5.08
C VAL A 311 -30.32 -47.22 3.79
N ASP A 312 -30.76 -46.65 2.67
CA ASP A 312 -30.12 -46.82 1.37
C ASP A 312 -29.02 -45.76 1.17
N LEU A 313 -27.76 -46.18 0.95
CA LEU A 313 -26.60 -45.31 0.71
C LEU A 313 -26.19 -45.34 -0.76
N VAL A 314 -26.51 -44.25 -1.47
CA VAL A 314 -26.29 -44.09 -2.92
C VAL A 314 -25.17 -43.12 -3.20
N PHE A 315 -24.28 -43.47 -4.14
CA PHE A 315 -23.21 -42.60 -4.66
C PHE A 315 -23.47 -42.33 -6.14
N ASP A 316 -23.40 -41.04 -6.51
CA ASP A 316 -23.64 -40.52 -7.85
C ASP A 316 -22.52 -39.55 -8.22
N ASN A 317 -21.60 -39.95 -9.10
CA ASN A 317 -20.45 -39.12 -9.51
C ASN A 317 -20.82 -38.03 -10.51
N GLY A 318 -22.09 -37.86 -10.89
CA GLY A 318 -22.55 -36.81 -11.80
C GLY A 318 -21.94 -36.88 -13.22
N GLY A 319 -21.36 -38.03 -13.60
CA GLY A 319 -20.68 -38.20 -14.89
C GLY A 319 -19.31 -37.47 -14.97
N ILE A 320 -18.72 -37.12 -13.85
CA ILE A 320 -17.40 -36.46 -13.80
C ILE A 320 -16.32 -37.54 -13.95
N GLU A 321 -15.68 -37.57 -15.11
CA GLU A 321 -14.60 -38.52 -15.43
C GLU A 321 -13.21 -37.89 -15.26
N ASP A 322 -13.11 -36.58 -15.45
CA ASP A 322 -11.86 -35.82 -15.35
C ASP A 322 -11.36 -35.72 -13.90
N ALA A 323 -10.05 -35.80 -13.74
CA ALA A 323 -9.41 -35.48 -12.48
C ALA A 323 -9.41 -33.95 -12.21
N PHE A 324 -9.44 -33.58 -10.94
CA PHE A 324 -9.31 -32.21 -10.47
C PHE A 324 -8.23 -32.11 -9.38
N ASP A 325 -7.65 -30.93 -9.19
CA ASP A 325 -6.56 -30.76 -8.24
C ASP A 325 -7.10 -30.45 -6.83
N SER A 326 -6.85 -31.36 -5.87
CA SER A 326 -7.26 -31.19 -4.48
C SER A 326 -6.46 -32.12 -3.56
N ASP A 327 -6.58 -31.93 -2.24
CA ASP A 327 -6.08 -32.88 -1.25
C ASP A 327 -7.14 -33.95 -0.97
N GLU A 328 -6.89 -35.17 -1.47
CA GLU A 328 -7.82 -36.31 -1.32
C GLU A 328 -8.07 -36.67 0.14
N GLY A 329 -7.06 -36.52 1.03
CA GLY A 329 -7.18 -36.82 2.45
C GLY A 329 -8.16 -35.88 3.15
N MET A 330 -7.99 -34.57 2.95
CA MET A 330 -8.89 -33.55 3.50
C MET A 330 -10.29 -33.66 2.94
N LEU A 331 -10.41 -33.86 1.63
CA LEU A 331 -11.69 -34.04 0.96
C LEU A 331 -12.44 -35.29 1.48
N SER A 332 -11.74 -36.41 1.61
CA SER A 332 -12.28 -37.65 2.19
C SER A 332 -12.72 -37.44 3.64
N GLN A 333 -12.00 -36.68 4.44
CA GLN A 333 -12.36 -36.39 5.82
C GLN A 333 -13.64 -35.56 5.91
N ILE A 334 -13.81 -34.52 5.07
CA ILE A 334 -15.04 -33.73 5.00
C ILE A 334 -16.23 -34.59 4.60
N LEU A 335 -16.11 -35.35 3.51
CA LEU A 335 -17.23 -36.18 3.00
C LEU A 335 -17.58 -37.29 3.99
N ARG A 336 -16.60 -37.94 4.62
CA ARG A 336 -16.83 -38.92 5.68
C ARG A 336 -17.62 -38.32 6.84
N ASN A 337 -17.32 -37.12 7.26
CA ASN A 337 -18.03 -36.42 8.34
C ASN A 337 -19.51 -36.18 7.92
N PHE A 338 -19.73 -35.67 6.69
CA PHE A 338 -21.08 -35.42 6.19
C PHE A 338 -21.90 -36.72 6.11
N VAL A 339 -21.32 -37.79 5.55
CA VAL A 339 -21.99 -39.07 5.44
C VAL A 339 -22.26 -39.70 6.81
N SER A 340 -21.30 -39.63 7.74
CA SER A 340 -21.48 -40.12 9.12
C SER A 340 -22.63 -39.38 9.81
N ASN A 341 -22.71 -38.06 9.68
CA ASN A 341 -23.81 -37.26 10.24
C ASN A 341 -25.14 -37.64 9.57
N ALA A 342 -25.18 -37.77 8.25
CA ALA A 342 -26.38 -38.17 7.52
C ALA A 342 -26.92 -39.54 7.99
N LEU A 343 -26.04 -40.54 8.09
CA LEU A 343 -26.42 -41.89 8.59
C LEU A 343 -26.86 -41.85 10.07
N LYS A 344 -26.26 -41.03 10.89
CA LYS A 344 -26.58 -40.87 12.31
C LYS A 344 -27.97 -40.27 12.54
N PHE A 345 -28.41 -39.35 11.65
CA PHE A 345 -29.66 -38.62 11.80
C PHE A 345 -30.78 -39.10 10.87
N THR A 346 -30.55 -40.20 10.13
CA THR A 346 -31.54 -40.87 9.31
C THR A 346 -31.84 -42.26 9.91
N GLU A 347 -33.02 -42.48 10.48
CA GLU A 347 -33.41 -43.81 11.03
C GLU A 347 -33.85 -44.75 9.93
N ASP A 348 -34.70 -44.25 9.02
CA ASP A 348 -35.23 -44.97 7.86
C ASP A 348 -35.26 -44.03 6.66
N GLY A 349 -34.77 -44.48 5.49
CA GLY A 349 -34.78 -43.68 4.27
C GLY A 349 -33.52 -43.79 3.43
N SER A 350 -32.98 -42.67 2.97
CA SER A 350 -31.80 -42.68 2.08
C SER A 350 -30.81 -41.58 2.39
N VAL A 351 -29.53 -41.89 2.13
CA VAL A 351 -28.42 -40.95 2.11
C VAL A 351 -27.80 -40.98 0.71
N ARG A 352 -27.81 -39.85 0.03
CA ARG A 352 -27.23 -39.69 -1.31
C ARG A 352 -26.00 -38.80 -1.25
N VAL A 353 -24.89 -39.33 -1.78
CA VAL A 353 -23.66 -38.59 -2.01
C VAL A 353 -23.55 -38.30 -3.50
N SER A 354 -23.50 -37.03 -3.88
CA SER A 354 -23.43 -36.64 -5.30
C SER A 354 -22.33 -35.66 -5.55
N ALA A 355 -21.79 -35.65 -6.78
CA ALA A 355 -20.88 -34.66 -7.27
C ALA A 355 -21.46 -33.97 -8.51
N ALA A 356 -21.23 -32.67 -8.66
CA ALA A 356 -21.62 -31.90 -9.82
C ALA A 356 -20.53 -30.90 -10.19
N TYR A 357 -20.32 -30.71 -11.49
CA TYR A 357 -19.40 -29.70 -12.01
C TYR A 357 -20.19 -28.58 -12.65
N ASP A 358 -19.88 -27.34 -12.26
CA ASP A 358 -20.40 -26.12 -12.89
C ASP A 358 -19.35 -25.48 -13.79
N PRO A 359 -19.52 -25.55 -15.13
CA PRO A 359 -18.58 -24.96 -16.07
C PRO A 359 -18.54 -23.42 -16.03
N ALA A 360 -19.61 -22.77 -15.53
CA ALA A 360 -19.70 -21.31 -15.53
C ALA A 360 -18.82 -20.69 -14.43
N SER A 361 -18.72 -21.38 -13.30
CA SER A 361 -17.90 -20.95 -12.15
C SER A 361 -16.59 -21.74 -12.02
N ASP A 362 -16.36 -22.74 -12.86
CA ASP A 362 -15.23 -23.72 -12.80
C ASP A 362 -15.09 -24.33 -11.40
N THR A 363 -16.22 -24.76 -10.82
CA THR A 363 -16.29 -25.34 -9.48
C THR A 363 -16.89 -26.72 -9.46
N LEU A 364 -16.42 -27.55 -8.53
CA LEU A 364 -17.03 -28.83 -8.18
C LEU A 364 -17.80 -28.69 -6.88
N THR A 365 -19.02 -29.25 -6.86
CA THR A 365 -19.84 -29.30 -5.66
C THR A 365 -20.09 -30.76 -5.30
N PHE A 366 -19.69 -31.15 -4.09
CA PHE A 366 -20.00 -32.42 -3.47
C PHE A 366 -21.17 -32.21 -2.51
N ALA A 367 -22.26 -32.95 -2.67
CA ALA A 367 -23.44 -32.83 -1.82
C ALA A 367 -23.75 -34.15 -1.15
N VAL A 368 -24.04 -34.12 0.15
CA VAL A 368 -24.56 -35.24 0.91
C VAL A 368 -25.97 -34.87 1.37
N THR A 369 -26.96 -35.56 0.80
CA THR A 369 -28.39 -35.34 1.09
C THR A 369 -28.92 -36.52 1.89
N ASP A 370 -29.55 -36.24 3.02
CA ASP A 370 -30.25 -37.20 3.86
C ASP A 370 -31.77 -36.96 3.90
N THR A 371 -32.53 -37.97 4.20
CA THR A 371 -33.98 -37.90 4.44
C THR A 371 -34.29 -37.99 5.94
N GLY A 372 -33.38 -37.53 6.78
CA GLY A 372 -33.50 -37.61 8.24
C GLY A 372 -34.35 -36.51 8.85
N ILE A 373 -34.13 -36.27 10.11
CA ILE A 373 -34.94 -35.33 10.92
C ILE A 373 -34.86 -33.88 10.48
N GLY A 374 -33.82 -33.49 9.74
CA GLY A 374 -33.53 -32.10 9.39
C GLY A 374 -33.09 -31.24 10.58
N ILE A 375 -32.82 -29.96 10.28
CA ILE A 375 -32.30 -28.98 11.23
C ILE A 375 -33.21 -27.74 11.17
N ASP A 376 -33.53 -27.19 12.34
CA ASP A 376 -34.27 -25.95 12.43
C ASP A 376 -33.49 -24.78 11.87
N PRO A 377 -34.10 -23.87 11.08
CA PRO A 377 -33.42 -22.69 10.53
C PRO A 377 -32.69 -21.85 11.56
N ASP A 378 -33.21 -21.74 12.78
CA ASP A 378 -32.60 -20.97 13.87
C ASP A 378 -31.26 -21.59 14.35
N HIS A 379 -31.05 -22.86 14.07
CA HIS A 379 -29.84 -23.60 14.47
C HIS A 379 -28.81 -23.76 13.33
N LEU A 380 -29.11 -23.40 12.08
CA LEU A 380 -28.21 -23.63 10.96
C LEU A 380 -26.86 -22.91 11.07
N HIS A 381 -26.81 -21.76 11.74
CA HIS A 381 -25.56 -21.05 11.99
C HIS A 381 -24.76 -21.65 13.15
N LEU A 382 -25.45 -22.22 14.15
CA LEU A 382 -24.86 -22.77 15.35
C LEU A 382 -24.17 -24.13 15.13
N ILE A 383 -24.61 -24.92 14.14
CA ILE A 383 -24.00 -26.25 13.90
C ILE A 383 -22.55 -26.21 13.44
N PHE A 384 -22.06 -25.04 13.06
CA PHE A 384 -20.65 -24.80 12.69
C PHE A 384 -19.83 -24.15 13.79
N GLU A 385 -20.44 -23.91 14.99
CA GLU A 385 -19.72 -23.46 16.18
C GLU A 385 -19.14 -24.64 16.93
N GLU A 386 -17.95 -24.49 17.47
CA GLU A 386 -17.25 -25.55 18.21
C GLU A 386 -18.03 -25.98 19.45
N PHE A 387 -18.04 -27.29 19.72
CA PHE A 387 -18.73 -27.92 20.84
C PHE A 387 -20.25 -27.69 20.87
N THR A 388 -20.81 -27.08 19.84
CA THR A 388 -22.24 -26.81 19.77
C THR A 388 -23.00 -28.04 19.27
N GLN A 389 -24.07 -28.37 19.94
CA GLN A 389 -24.96 -29.46 19.63
C GLN A 389 -26.40 -29.01 19.74
N VAL A 390 -27.22 -29.30 18.71
CA VAL A 390 -28.64 -29.00 18.71
C VAL A 390 -29.35 -30.13 19.42
N GLU A 391 -30.05 -29.87 20.53
CA GLU A 391 -30.80 -30.88 21.25
C GLU A 391 -31.87 -31.53 20.39
N ASN A 392 -31.84 -32.89 20.30
CA ASN A 392 -32.69 -33.68 19.44
C ASN A 392 -32.97 -35.06 20.07
N PRO A 393 -34.17 -35.64 19.90
CA PRO A 393 -34.47 -36.97 20.43
C PRO A 393 -33.50 -38.09 20.02
N LEU A 394 -32.95 -38.05 18.80
CA LEU A 394 -31.96 -39.01 18.34
C LEU A 394 -30.57 -38.85 18.96
N GLN A 395 -30.23 -37.67 19.41
CA GLN A 395 -28.96 -37.41 20.12
C GLN A 395 -28.83 -38.15 21.44
N ARG A 396 -29.95 -38.51 22.09
CA ARG A 396 -29.91 -39.33 23.31
C ARG A 396 -29.32 -40.71 23.07
N ARG A 397 -29.34 -41.21 21.82
CA ARG A 397 -28.76 -42.50 21.42
C ARG A 397 -27.33 -42.43 20.92
N SER A 398 -26.89 -41.26 20.40
CA SER A 398 -25.55 -41.07 19.83
C SER A 398 -25.10 -39.64 20.00
N LYS A 399 -24.39 -39.34 21.10
CA LYS A 399 -23.79 -38.04 21.32
C LYS A 399 -22.63 -37.83 20.32
N GLY A 400 -22.61 -36.70 19.61
CA GLY A 400 -21.49 -36.30 18.78
C GLY A 400 -20.46 -35.45 19.56
N THR A 401 -19.37 -35.10 18.94
CA THR A 401 -18.32 -34.27 19.54
C THR A 401 -18.64 -32.77 19.44
N GLY A 402 -19.42 -32.37 18.43
CA GLY A 402 -19.64 -30.96 18.07
C GLY A 402 -18.44 -30.31 17.39
N LEU A 403 -17.43 -31.08 16.99
CA LEU A 403 -16.22 -30.59 16.35
C LEU A 403 -16.16 -30.91 14.84
N GLY A 404 -16.88 -31.93 14.38
CA GLY A 404 -16.78 -32.40 13.00
C GLY A 404 -17.15 -31.35 11.94
N LEU A 405 -18.28 -30.64 12.08
CA LEU A 405 -18.69 -29.61 11.11
C LEU A 405 -17.80 -28.33 11.15
N PRO A 406 -17.40 -27.80 12.33
CA PRO A 406 -16.36 -26.77 12.41
C PRO A 406 -15.07 -27.17 11.67
N LEU A 407 -14.58 -28.39 11.89
CA LEU A 407 -13.42 -28.94 11.21
C LEU A 407 -13.62 -29.00 9.68
N CYS A 408 -14.79 -29.47 9.21
CA CYS A 408 -15.11 -29.48 7.79
C CYS A 408 -15.05 -28.10 7.13
N ARG A 409 -15.53 -27.05 7.84
CA ARG A 409 -15.43 -25.66 7.35
C ARG A 409 -13.98 -25.22 7.20
N ARG A 410 -13.15 -25.49 8.20
CA ARG A 410 -11.72 -25.14 8.16
C ARG A 410 -10.94 -25.89 7.07
N LEU A 411 -11.21 -27.18 6.92
CA LEU A 411 -10.61 -27.96 5.83
C LEU A 411 -11.05 -27.45 4.45
N ALA A 412 -12.33 -27.10 4.28
CA ALA A 412 -12.82 -26.53 3.04
C ALA A 412 -12.16 -25.19 2.70
N GLU A 413 -11.97 -24.32 3.70
CA GLU A 413 -11.22 -23.05 3.55
C GLU A 413 -9.77 -23.29 3.10
N LEU A 414 -9.08 -24.28 3.66
CA LEU A 414 -7.73 -24.69 3.24
C LEU A 414 -7.69 -25.21 1.80
N LEU A 415 -8.76 -25.86 1.35
CA LEU A 415 -8.91 -26.32 -0.03
C LEU A 415 -9.36 -25.21 -1.01
N GLY A 416 -9.50 -23.97 -0.52
CA GLY A 416 -9.96 -22.83 -1.32
C GLY A 416 -11.45 -22.85 -1.64
N GLY A 417 -12.24 -23.64 -0.89
CA GLY A 417 -13.66 -23.80 -1.06
C GLY A 417 -14.49 -23.32 0.11
N ARG A 418 -15.74 -23.79 0.16
CA ARG A 418 -16.69 -23.48 1.24
C ARG A 418 -17.65 -24.64 1.51
N VAL A 419 -18.18 -24.66 2.73
CA VAL A 419 -19.26 -25.57 3.15
C VAL A 419 -20.55 -24.79 3.33
N ASP A 420 -21.62 -25.29 2.73
CA ASP A 420 -22.98 -24.77 2.84
C ASP A 420 -23.93 -25.86 3.34
N VAL A 421 -25.07 -25.48 3.90
CA VAL A 421 -26.11 -26.40 4.36
C VAL A 421 -27.49 -25.89 3.98
N ASN A 422 -28.34 -26.82 3.51
CA ASN A 422 -29.78 -26.58 3.30
C ASN A 422 -30.54 -27.67 4.02
N SER A 423 -31.43 -27.29 4.93
CA SER A 423 -32.17 -28.26 5.73
C SER A 423 -33.58 -27.79 6.07
N ARG A 424 -34.50 -28.77 6.23
CA ARG A 424 -35.85 -28.52 6.70
C ARG A 424 -36.23 -29.58 7.74
N PRO A 425 -36.77 -29.19 8.92
CA PRO A 425 -37.24 -30.14 9.91
C PRO A 425 -38.24 -31.15 9.33
N GLY A 426 -38.02 -32.44 9.61
CA GLY A 426 -38.86 -33.54 9.16
C GLY A 426 -38.74 -33.94 7.68
N VAL A 427 -37.87 -33.27 6.92
CA VAL A 427 -37.60 -33.54 5.50
C VAL A 427 -36.23 -34.12 5.26
N GLY A 428 -35.22 -33.57 5.97
CA GLY A 428 -33.83 -33.93 5.85
C GLY A 428 -32.91 -32.74 5.65
N SER A 429 -31.61 -33.04 5.40
CA SER A 429 -30.57 -32.03 5.21
C SER A 429 -29.74 -32.32 3.97
N THR A 430 -29.15 -31.26 3.40
CA THR A 430 -28.15 -31.34 2.34
C THR A 430 -26.95 -30.51 2.77
N PHE A 431 -25.83 -31.17 3.02
CA PHE A 431 -24.54 -30.54 3.23
C PHE A 431 -23.79 -30.49 1.92
N MET A 432 -23.24 -29.33 1.58
CA MET A 432 -22.58 -29.09 0.30
C MET A 432 -21.14 -28.55 0.55
N LEU A 433 -20.20 -29.16 -0.15
CA LEU A 433 -18.82 -28.67 -0.25
C LEU A 433 -18.60 -28.19 -1.68
N THR A 434 -18.27 -26.93 -1.85
CA THR A 434 -17.93 -26.34 -3.16
C THR A 434 -16.43 -26.05 -3.19
N LEU A 435 -15.74 -26.59 -4.21
CA LEU A 435 -14.29 -26.43 -4.41
C LEU A 435 -14.00 -25.87 -5.81
N PRO A 436 -12.95 -25.08 -6.00
CA PRO A 436 -12.47 -24.75 -7.34
C PRO A 436 -11.89 -26.00 -8.01
N ARG A 437 -12.00 -26.11 -9.33
CA ARG A 437 -11.45 -27.25 -10.09
C ARG A 437 -9.92 -27.29 -10.03
N GLN A 438 -9.29 -26.14 -9.99
CA GLN A 438 -7.85 -26.00 -9.83
C GLN A 438 -7.57 -25.48 -8.42
N PHE A 439 -6.63 -26.13 -7.74
CA PHE A 439 -6.22 -25.69 -6.41
C PHE A 439 -5.64 -24.27 -6.48
N PRO A 440 -6.11 -23.32 -5.66
CA PRO A 440 -5.58 -21.95 -5.65
C PRO A 440 -4.14 -21.97 -5.16
N HIS A 441 -3.16 -21.94 -6.08
CA HIS A 441 -1.78 -21.69 -5.69
C HIS A 441 -1.66 -20.27 -5.15
N PRO A 442 -1.02 -20.06 -3.98
CA PRO A 442 -0.69 -18.70 -3.57
C PRO A 442 0.13 -18.07 -4.68
N ALA A 443 -0.33 -16.92 -5.20
CA ALA A 443 0.43 -16.18 -6.19
C ALA A 443 1.86 -15.98 -5.65
N PRO A 444 2.92 -16.20 -6.45
CA PRO A 444 4.29 -15.96 -6.01
C PRO A 444 4.36 -14.51 -5.53
N ALA A 445 4.79 -14.30 -4.29
CA ALA A 445 4.93 -12.97 -3.69
C ALA A 445 5.70 -12.08 -4.67
N SER A 446 5.05 -11.02 -5.14
CA SER A 446 5.65 -10.05 -6.05
C SER A 446 6.91 -9.46 -5.38
N PRO A 447 8.08 -9.42 -6.04
CA PRO A 447 9.32 -8.93 -5.42
C PRO A 447 9.36 -7.39 -5.26
N ARG A 448 8.22 -6.73 -5.05
CA ARG A 448 8.12 -5.26 -5.04
C ARG A 448 8.03 -4.60 -3.66
N ASP A 449 8.06 -5.34 -2.57
CA ASP A 449 7.88 -4.76 -1.22
C ASP A 449 9.18 -4.68 -0.37
N PHE A 450 10.35 -4.72 -1.01
CA PHE A 450 11.64 -4.52 -0.33
C PHE A 450 12.48 -3.36 -0.90
N GLU A 451 11.85 -2.34 -1.47
CA GLU A 451 12.53 -1.06 -1.77
C GLU A 451 11.66 0.11 -1.30
N SER A 452 11.83 0.49 -0.04
CA SER A 452 11.70 1.89 0.42
C SER A 452 12.20 2.01 1.86
#